data_f1a31970621d78dc3c1aa4fbacfcecd0
#
_entry.id   f1a31970621d78dc3c1aa4fbacfcecd0
#
_cell.length_a   1.000
_cell.length_b   1.000
_cell.length_c   1.000
_cell.angle_alpha   90.00
_cell.angle_beta   90.00
_cell.angle_gamma   90.00
#
_symmetry.space_group_name_H-M   'P 1'
#
loop_
_entity.id
_entity.type
_entity.pdbx_description
1 polymer ?
#
loop_
_entity_poly.entity_id
_entity_poly.type
_entity_poly.pdbx_seq_one_letter_code
_entity_poly.pdbx_strand_id
1 'polypeptide(L)'
;SGAQPKAAVVAGMVGVIAEINPKAVEVRHGQKWVDEVYTSLDELIPRIRQASANKEAVSLAYQGNIVDLWERLVTENIHVDLGSDQTSLHNPFAGGYYPVGLSFEEANRMMAEQPELFKEKVYESLRRHVKAINTMAARGMYFFDYGNAFLLESSRAGADILKPNGDFRYPSYVQDIMGPMFFDYGFGPFRWVCTSSDPKDLATTDAIALEVLEEIAKTAPAEIMGQLQDNIHWIREASKNNLVVGSQARILYADA
;
A
#
# COMPACT_ATOMS: atom_id res chain seq x y z
N SER A 1 -1.42 -3.62 -3.96
CA SER A 1 -0.24 -3.93 -3.16
C SER A 1 -0.39 -5.25 -2.40
N GLY A 2 0.66 -6.05 -2.34
CA GLY A 2 0.61 -7.31 -1.59
C GLY A 2 1.07 -7.17 -0.13
N ALA A 3 1.98 -6.25 0.17
CA ALA A 3 2.61 -6.16 1.49
C ALA A 3 1.77 -5.43 2.55
N GLN A 4 1.05 -4.39 2.16
CA GLN A 4 0.32 -3.52 3.09
C GLN A 4 -0.73 -4.24 3.95
N PRO A 5 -1.61 -5.09 3.39
CA PRO A 5 -2.61 -5.75 4.22
C PRO A 5 -1.95 -6.64 5.29
N LYS A 6 -0.88 -7.34 4.91
CA LYS A 6 -0.15 -8.16 5.88
C LYS A 6 0.61 -7.31 6.91
N ALA A 7 1.19 -6.18 6.47
CA ALA A 7 1.83 -5.22 7.35
C ALA A 7 0.86 -4.69 8.41
N ALA A 8 -0.36 -4.34 8.01
CA ALA A 8 -1.39 -3.88 8.93
C ALA A 8 -1.70 -4.93 10.01
N VAL A 9 -1.84 -6.20 9.62
CA VAL A 9 -2.08 -7.31 10.56
C VAL A 9 -0.93 -7.47 11.57
N VAL A 10 0.32 -7.46 11.08
CA VAL A 10 1.50 -7.57 11.97
C VAL A 10 1.59 -6.38 12.93
N ALA A 11 1.16 -5.20 12.48
CA ALA A 11 1.09 -4.01 13.33
C ALA A 11 -0.16 -3.96 14.24
N GLY A 12 -0.99 -5.02 14.26
CA GLY A 12 -2.18 -5.09 15.10
C GLY A 12 -3.38 -4.27 14.61
N MET A 13 -3.44 -3.98 13.31
CA MET A 13 -4.46 -3.11 12.71
C MET A 13 -5.46 -3.88 11.85
N VAL A 14 -6.60 -3.26 11.59
CA VAL A 14 -7.49 -3.65 10.49
C VAL A 14 -6.94 -3.07 9.20
N GLY A 15 -6.48 -3.91 8.28
CA GLY A 15 -6.02 -3.50 6.96
C GLY A 15 -7.09 -3.70 5.91
N VAL A 16 -7.41 -2.66 5.13
CA VAL A 16 -8.39 -2.76 4.03
C VAL A 16 -7.71 -2.36 2.73
N ILE A 17 -7.81 -3.21 1.72
CA ILE A 17 -7.31 -2.93 0.37
C ILE A 17 -8.40 -3.08 -0.67
N ALA A 18 -8.24 -2.42 -1.82
CA ALA A 18 -9.01 -2.69 -3.02
C ALA A 18 -8.08 -3.16 -4.14
N GLU A 19 -8.53 -4.15 -4.88
CA GLU A 19 -7.84 -4.69 -6.06
C GLU A 19 -8.88 -5.11 -7.10
N ILE A 20 -8.79 -4.53 -8.29
CA ILE A 20 -9.77 -4.81 -9.35
C ILE A 20 -9.47 -6.10 -10.11
N ASN A 21 -8.22 -6.54 -10.14
CA ASN A 21 -7.81 -7.77 -10.81
C ASN A 21 -8.13 -8.99 -9.93
N PRO A 22 -9.11 -9.84 -10.30
CA PRO A 22 -9.52 -10.97 -9.47
C PRO A 22 -8.40 -11.99 -9.26
N LYS A 23 -7.54 -12.18 -10.26
CA LYS A 23 -6.39 -13.09 -10.15
C LYS A 23 -5.35 -12.60 -9.14
N ALA A 24 -5.13 -11.28 -9.07
CA ALA A 24 -4.23 -10.71 -8.08
C ALA A 24 -4.77 -10.89 -6.65
N VAL A 25 -6.09 -10.74 -6.46
CA VAL A 25 -6.75 -11.00 -5.17
C VAL A 25 -6.61 -12.46 -4.77
N GLU A 26 -6.93 -13.39 -5.69
CA GLU A 26 -6.82 -14.82 -5.47
C GLU A 26 -5.41 -15.24 -5.04
N VAL A 27 -4.39 -14.75 -5.74
CA VAL A 27 -2.99 -15.05 -5.42
C VAL A 27 -2.63 -14.54 -4.02
N ARG A 28 -3.02 -13.31 -3.66
CA ARG A 28 -2.70 -12.74 -2.34
C ARG A 28 -3.43 -13.44 -1.19
N HIS A 29 -4.67 -13.82 -1.42
CA HIS A 29 -5.44 -14.61 -0.46
C HIS A 29 -4.83 -16.03 -0.29
N GLY A 30 -4.50 -16.70 -1.39
CA GLY A 30 -3.83 -18.01 -1.36
C GLY A 30 -2.46 -17.99 -0.66
N GLN A 31 -1.72 -16.88 -0.77
CA GLN A 31 -0.46 -16.63 -0.06
C GLN A 31 -0.64 -16.23 1.41
N LYS A 32 -1.87 -16.09 1.90
CA LYS A 32 -2.20 -15.59 3.25
C LYS A 32 -1.67 -14.18 3.53
N TRP A 33 -1.62 -13.35 2.50
CA TRP A 33 -1.31 -11.92 2.62
C TRP A 33 -2.58 -11.09 2.85
N VAL A 34 -3.71 -11.68 2.49
CA VAL A 34 -5.06 -11.19 2.75
C VAL A 34 -5.83 -12.31 3.44
N ASP A 35 -6.50 -11.98 4.55
CA ASP A 35 -7.23 -12.97 5.33
C ASP A 35 -8.64 -13.22 4.78
N GLU A 36 -9.34 -12.16 4.36
CA GLU A 36 -10.72 -12.24 3.89
C GLU A 36 -10.91 -11.45 2.58
N VAL A 37 -11.74 -11.95 1.68
CA VAL A 37 -12.03 -11.32 0.39
C VAL A 37 -13.53 -11.07 0.24
N TYR A 38 -13.87 -9.87 -0.22
CA TYR A 38 -15.24 -9.41 -0.45
C TYR A 38 -15.40 -8.87 -1.86
N THR A 39 -16.47 -9.25 -2.54
CA THR A 39 -16.89 -8.71 -3.84
C THR A 39 -18.00 -7.66 -3.71
N SER A 40 -18.57 -7.53 -2.51
CA SER A 40 -19.64 -6.59 -2.19
C SER A 40 -19.21 -5.64 -1.08
N LEU A 41 -19.38 -4.35 -1.30
CA LEU A 41 -19.19 -3.33 -0.25
C LEU A 41 -20.27 -3.43 0.84
N ASP A 42 -21.45 -3.96 0.53
CA ASP A 42 -22.52 -4.18 1.53
C ASP A 42 -22.16 -5.25 2.54
N GLU A 43 -21.29 -6.19 2.18
CA GLU A 43 -20.73 -7.19 3.09
C GLU A 43 -19.46 -6.69 3.78
N LEU A 44 -18.59 -6.00 3.06
CA LEU A 44 -17.31 -5.51 3.59
C LEU A 44 -17.51 -4.45 4.68
N ILE A 45 -18.40 -3.48 4.49
CA ILE A 45 -18.57 -2.38 5.45
C ILE A 45 -18.98 -2.85 6.85
N PRO A 46 -19.99 -3.73 7.02
CA PRO A 46 -20.29 -4.32 8.32
C PRO A 46 -19.09 -5.07 8.94
N ARG A 47 -18.31 -5.77 8.12
CA ARG A 47 -17.13 -6.49 8.58
C ARG A 47 -16.04 -5.55 9.08
N ILE A 48 -15.79 -4.43 8.39
CA ILE A 48 -14.85 -3.38 8.85
C ILE A 48 -15.30 -2.86 10.23
N ARG A 49 -16.59 -2.53 10.38
CA ARG A 49 -17.14 -2.05 11.67
C ARG A 49 -16.95 -3.07 12.79
N GLN A 50 -17.23 -4.33 12.50
CA GLN A 50 -17.06 -5.42 13.46
C GLN A 50 -15.58 -5.58 13.87
N ALA A 51 -14.67 -5.65 12.90
CA ALA A 51 -13.25 -5.81 13.17
C ALA A 51 -12.69 -4.63 13.99
N SER A 52 -13.08 -3.40 13.64
CA SER A 52 -12.69 -2.20 14.36
C SER A 52 -13.23 -2.18 15.80
N ALA A 53 -14.50 -2.54 16.00
CA ALA A 53 -15.12 -2.61 17.34
C ALA A 53 -14.45 -3.65 18.23
N ASN A 54 -14.06 -4.78 17.65
CA ASN A 54 -13.41 -5.89 18.36
C ASN A 54 -11.89 -5.70 18.48
N LYS A 55 -11.31 -4.66 17.87
CA LYS A 55 -9.85 -4.45 17.78
C LYS A 55 -9.12 -5.66 17.19
N GLU A 56 -9.67 -6.22 16.13
CA GLU A 56 -9.09 -7.37 15.44
C GLU A 56 -7.89 -6.91 14.57
N ALA A 57 -6.84 -7.73 14.54
CA ALA A 57 -5.78 -7.61 13.55
C ALA A 57 -6.14 -8.49 12.34
N VAL A 58 -6.73 -7.90 11.32
CA VAL A 58 -7.23 -8.63 10.14
C VAL A 58 -7.04 -7.83 8.86
N SER A 59 -6.76 -8.53 7.77
CA SER A 59 -6.65 -7.93 6.44
C SER A 59 -7.85 -8.31 5.57
N LEU A 60 -8.52 -7.28 5.05
CA LEU A 60 -9.74 -7.37 4.26
C LEU A 60 -9.47 -6.85 2.84
N ALA A 61 -9.79 -7.63 1.82
CA ALA A 61 -9.69 -7.18 0.43
C ALA A 61 -11.07 -6.95 -0.16
N TYR A 62 -11.26 -5.81 -0.79
CA TYR A 62 -12.34 -5.57 -1.72
C TYR A 62 -11.87 -5.91 -3.13
N GLN A 63 -12.50 -6.90 -3.76
CA GLN A 63 -12.29 -7.19 -5.18
C GLN A 63 -13.13 -6.22 -5.99
N GLY A 64 -12.58 -5.06 -6.27
CA GLY A 64 -13.27 -3.98 -6.96
C GLY A 64 -12.42 -2.72 -7.06
N ASN A 65 -13.04 -1.65 -7.52
CA ASN A 65 -12.35 -0.37 -7.73
C ASN A 65 -12.11 0.36 -6.41
N ILE A 66 -10.92 0.93 -6.26
CA ILE A 66 -10.52 1.67 -5.07
C ILE A 66 -11.38 2.94 -4.85
N VAL A 67 -11.86 3.57 -5.92
CA VAL A 67 -12.71 4.76 -5.80
C VAL A 67 -14.06 4.41 -5.19
N ASP A 68 -14.65 3.28 -5.59
CA ASP A 68 -15.92 2.80 -5.00
C ASP A 68 -15.76 2.55 -3.49
N LEU A 69 -14.63 1.95 -3.08
CA LEU A 69 -14.33 1.74 -1.67
C LEU A 69 -14.23 3.08 -0.92
N TRP A 70 -13.42 4.02 -1.40
CA TRP A 70 -13.27 5.32 -0.75
C TRP A 70 -14.58 6.10 -0.65
N GLU A 71 -15.36 6.15 -1.72
CA GLU A 71 -16.66 6.83 -1.73
C GLU A 71 -17.64 6.18 -0.75
N ARG A 72 -17.62 4.83 -0.65
CA ARG A 72 -18.45 4.12 0.31
C ARG A 72 -18.02 4.39 1.76
N LEU A 73 -16.72 4.40 2.06
CA LEU A 73 -16.21 4.76 3.39
C LEU A 73 -16.63 6.18 3.79
N VAL A 74 -16.57 7.13 2.85
CA VAL A 74 -17.05 8.50 3.06
C VAL A 74 -18.54 8.53 3.38
N THR A 75 -19.36 7.84 2.58
CA THR A 75 -20.82 7.83 2.72
C THR A 75 -21.27 7.19 4.03
N GLU A 76 -20.63 6.10 4.41
CA GLU A 76 -20.93 5.37 5.64
C GLU A 76 -20.28 5.98 6.90
N ASN A 77 -19.56 7.09 6.72
CA ASN A 77 -18.85 7.77 7.81
C ASN A 77 -17.92 6.81 8.61
N ILE A 78 -17.20 5.93 7.90
CA ILE A 78 -16.21 5.05 8.52
C ILE A 78 -14.99 5.88 8.90
N HIS A 79 -14.52 5.72 10.14
CA HIS A 79 -13.24 6.30 10.54
C HIS A 79 -12.09 5.49 9.95
N VAL A 80 -11.11 6.19 9.40
CA VAL A 80 -9.86 5.63 8.87
C VAL A 80 -8.72 6.48 9.44
N ASP A 81 -7.79 5.86 10.11
CA ASP A 81 -6.63 6.55 10.70
C ASP A 81 -5.57 6.86 9.65
N LEU A 82 -5.30 5.90 8.77
CA LEU A 82 -4.21 5.95 7.81
C LEU A 82 -4.66 5.50 6.43
N GLY A 83 -4.37 6.30 5.42
CA GLY A 83 -4.66 5.99 4.02
C GLY A 83 -3.47 6.20 3.09
N SER A 84 -3.35 5.38 2.06
CA SER A 84 -2.37 5.59 1.00
C SER A 84 -2.88 5.05 -0.33
N ASP A 85 -2.38 5.62 -1.42
CA ASP A 85 -2.56 5.06 -2.76
C ASP A 85 -1.31 4.28 -3.19
N GLN A 86 -1.52 3.11 -3.78
CA GLN A 86 -0.48 2.21 -4.26
C GLN A 86 -0.70 1.71 -5.68
N THR A 87 -1.55 2.40 -6.43
CA THR A 87 -1.74 2.14 -7.86
C THR A 87 -0.48 2.49 -8.66
N SER A 88 -0.28 1.85 -9.80
CA SER A 88 0.94 2.05 -10.60
C SER A 88 0.82 3.26 -11.53
N LEU A 89 0.64 4.45 -10.97
CA LEU A 89 0.42 5.69 -11.70
C LEU A 89 1.66 6.24 -12.45
N HIS A 90 2.77 5.52 -12.44
CA HIS A 90 3.85 5.75 -13.41
C HIS A 90 3.43 5.42 -14.85
N ASN A 91 2.46 4.52 -15.03
CA ASN A 91 1.88 4.16 -16.32
C ASN A 91 0.33 4.12 -16.23
N PRO A 92 -0.33 5.25 -15.94
CA PRO A 92 -1.75 5.28 -15.60
C PRO A 92 -2.65 4.77 -16.73
N PHE A 93 -2.22 4.94 -18.00
CA PHE A 93 -3.02 4.60 -19.17
C PHE A 93 -2.64 3.25 -19.82
N ALA A 94 -1.73 2.52 -19.21
CA ALA A 94 -1.27 1.21 -19.65
C ALA A 94 -1.48 0.12 -18.56
N GLY A 95 -2.64 0.17 -17.91
CA GLY A 95 -3.01 -0.79 -16.87
C GLY A 95 -2.49 -0.46 -15.47
N GLY A 96 -1.92 0.73 -15.27
CA GLY A 96 -1.46 1.17 -13.95
C GLY A 96 -2.58 1.70 -13.05
N TYR A 97 -3.67 2.18 -13.65
CA TYR A 97 -4.86 2.66 -12.95
C TYR A 97 -6.12 2.28 -13.74
N TYR A 98 -7.12 1.76 -13.04
CA TYR A 98 -8.38 1.31 -13.65
C TYR A 98 -9.51 2.29 -13.32
N PRO A 99 -10.24 2.78 -14.34
CA PRO A 99 -11.36 3.70 -14.14
C PRO A 99 -12.49 3.07 -13.34
N VAL A 100 -13.10 3.87 -12.48
CA VAL A 100 -14.30 3.48 -11.74
C VAL A 100 -15.50 3.32 -12.68
N GLY A 101 -16.39 2.38 -12.35
CA GLY A 101 -17.58 2.08 -13.14
C GLY A 101 -17.36 1.15 -14.33
N LEU A 102 -16.15 0.58 -14.44
CA LEU A 102 -15.83 -0.46 -15.43
C LEU A 102 -15.33 -1.72 -14.69
N SER A 103 -15.68 -2.87 -15.21
CA SER A 103 -15.06 -4.13 -14.81
C SER A 103 -13.61 -4.19 -15.29
N PHE A 104 -12.83 -5.11 -14.76
CA PHE A 104 -11.44 -5.33 -15.18
C PHE A 104 -11.34 -5.62 -16.68
N GLU A 105 -12.24 -6.45 -17.22
CA GLU A 105 -12.30 -6.83 -18.64
C GLU A 105 -12.73 -5.65 -19.53
N GLU A 106 -13.75 -4.89 -19.12
CA GLU A 106 -14.21 -3.71 -19.86
C GLU A 106 -13.13 -2.63 -19.91
N ALA A 107 -12.45 -2.39 -18.81
CA ALA A 107 -11.36 -1.43 -18.75
C ALA A 107 -10.19 -1.84 -19.66
N ASN A 108 -9.79 -3.12 -19.66
CA ASN A 108 -8.74 -3.62 -20.56
C ASN A 108 -9.14 -3.50 -22.03
N ARG A 109 -10.39 -3.80 -22.36
CA ARG A 109 -10.90 -3.64 -23.72
C ARG A 109 -10.90 -2.16 -24.14
N MET A 110 -11.42 -1.27 -23.28
CA MET A 110 -11.45 0.17 -23.55
C MET A 110 -10.02 0.73 -23.72
N MET A 111 -9.08 0.31 -22.90
CA MET A 111 -7.67 0.71 -23.00
C MET A 111 -7.06 0.35 -24.36
N ALA A 112 -7.40 -0.83 -24.90
CA ALA A 112 -6.89 -1.29 -26.18
C ALA A 112 -7.61 -0.65 -27.38
N GLU A 113 -8.93 -0.47 -27.32
CA GLU A 113 -9.75 -0.06 -28.46
C GLU A 113 -10.04 1.45 -28.48
N GLN A 114 -10.06 2.11 -27.31
CA GLN A 114 -10.45 3.51 -27.14
C GLN A 114 -9.52 4.23 -26.15
N PRO A 115 -8.21 4.34 -26.42
CA PRO A 115 -7.22 4.82 -25.45
C PRO A 115 -7.48 6.24 -24.95
N GLU A 116 -7.96 7.15 -25.80
CA GLU A 116 -8.29 8.51 -25.39
C GLU A 116 -9.47 8.56 -24.42
N LEU A 117 -10.52 7.78 -24.69
CA LEU A 117 -11.66 7.66 -23.78
C LEU A 117 -11.24 7.01 -22.45
N PHE A 118 -10.37 6.00 -22.50
CA PHE A 118 -9.81 5.37 -21.30
C PHE A 118 -9.07 6.41 -20.44
N LYS A 119 -8.24 7.24 -21.06
CA LYS A 119 -7.52 8.33 -20.39
C LYS A 119 -8.47 9.33 -19.71
N GLU A 120 -9.52 9.74 -20.41
CA GLU A 120 -10.55 10.62 -19.82
C GLU A 120 -11.22 9.99 -18.59
N LYS A 121 -11.54 8.70 -18.66
CA LYS A 121 -12.13 7.94 -17.56
C LYS A 121 -11.17 7.77 -16.38
N VAL A 122 -9.88 7.59 -16.64
CA VAL A 122 -8.84 7.59 -15.58
C VAL A 122 -8.82 8.95 -14.88
N TYR A 123 -8.79 10.05 -15.63
CA TYR A 123 -8.78 11.39 -15.04
C TYR A 123 -10.07 11.71 -14.25
N GLU A 124 -11.23 11.30 -14.75
CA GLU A 124 -12.48 11.39 -14.01
C GLU A 124 -12.40 10.65 -12.66
N SER A 125 -11.88 9.42 -12.71
CA SER A 125 -11.72 8.57 -11.52
C SER A 125 -10.72 9.17 -10.52
N LEU A 126 -9.60 9.72 -10.97
CA LEU A 126 -8.64 10.39 -10.10
C LEU A 126 -9.24 11.60 -9.39
N ARG A 127 -10.07 12.41 -10.09
CA ARG A 127 -10.78 13.53 -9.44
C ARG A 127 -11.74 13.05 -8.35
N ARG A 128 -12.48 11.98 -8.58
CA ARG A 128 -13.38 11.36 -7.59
C ARG A 128 -12.58 10.78 -6.41
N HIS A 129 -11.49 10.09 -6.71
CA HIS A 129 -10.60 9.50 -5.70
C HIS A 129 -10.06 10.58 -4.76
N VAL A 130 -9.48 11.65 -5.29
CA VAL A 130 -8.97 12.78 -4.52
C VAL A 130 -10.07 13.46 -3.70
N LYS A 131 -11.28 13.63 -4.26
CA LYS A 131 -12.41 14.19 -3.52
C LYS A 131 -12.76 13.35 -2.28
N ALA A 132 -12.77 12.04 -2.42
CA ALA A 132 -13.02 11.14 -1.29
C ALA A 132 -11.88 11.22 -0.25
N ILE A 133 -10.63 11.18 -0.69
CA ILE A 133 -9.45 11.35 0.19
C ILE A 133 -9.52 12.68 0.94
N ASN A 134 -9.77 13.80 0.25
CA ASN A 134 -9.88 15.12 0.89
C ASN A 134 -10.98 15.13 1.97
N THR A 135 -12.09 14.47 1.71
CA THR A 135 -13.18 14.34 2.70
C THR A 135 -12.75 13.53 3.92
N MET A 136 -12.06 12.42 3.72
CA MET A 136 -11.56 11.58 4.81
C MET A 136 -10.44 12.29 5.60
N ALA A 137 -9.53 12.97 4.92
CA ALA A 137 -8.47 13.76 5.55
C ALA A 137 -9.05 14.91 6.41
N ALA A 138 -10.10 15.59 5.94
CA ALA A 138 -10.80 16.59 6.73
C ALA A 138 -11.47 16.01 8.00
N ARG A 139 -11.69 14.69 8.05
CA ARG A 139 -12.21 13.96 9.22
C ARG A 139 -11.11 13.38 10.11
N GLY A 140 -9.83 13.65 9.81
CA GLY A 140 -8.69 13.25 10.62
C GLY A 140 -7.83 12.11 10.08
N MET A 141 -8.15 11.57 8.89
CA MET A 141 -7.29 10.56 8.25
C MET A 141 -5.94 11.17 7.86
N TYR A 142 -4.85 10.51 8.21
CA TYR A 142 -3.53 10.81 7.65
C TYR A 142 -3.38 10.10 6.31
N PHE A 143 -3.22 10.87 5.24
CA PHE A 143 -3.01 10.32 3.90
C PHE A 143 -1.60 10.64 3.40
N PHE A 144 -0.98 9.69 2.70
CA PHE A 144 0.32 9.88 2.04
C PHE A 144 0.36 9.17 0.67
N ASP A 145 1.10 9.74 -0.27
CA ASP A 145 1.46 9.09 -1.52
C ASP A 145 2.59 8.10 -1.28
N TYR A 146 2.43 6.86 -1.73
CA TYR A 146 3.45 5.83 -1.55
C TYR A 146 4.67 5.98 -2.51
N GLY A 147 4.71 7.01 -3.33
CA GLY A 147 5.79 7.24 -4.30
C GLY A 147 5.51 6.61 -5.66
N ASN A 148 4.25 6.44 -6.03
CA ASN A 148 3.77 5.85 -7.27
C ASN A 148 3.16 6.85 -8.27
N ALA A 149 3.48 8.13 -8.11
CA ALA A 149 3.02 9.26 -8.90
C ALA A 149 1.52 9.64 -8.73
N PHE A 150 0.85 9.21 -7.66
CA PHE A 150 -0.55 9.54 -7.41
C PHE A 150 -0.79 11.05 -7.33
N LEU A 151 0.03 11.78 -6.56
CA LEU A 151 -0.09 13.24 -6.42
C LEU A 151 0.09 13.94 -7.76
N LEU A 152 1.09 13.55 -8.53
CA LEU A 152 1.40 14.14 -9.83
C LEU A 152 0.27 13.90 -10.85
N GLU A 153 -0.19 12.66 -11.01
CA GLU A 153 -1.24 12.32 -11.97
C GLU A 153 -2.60 12.89 -11.55
N SER A 154 -2.87 12.97 -10.26
CA SER A 154 -4.06 13.65 -9.73
C SER A 154 -4.04 15.16 -10.05
N SER A 155 -2.88 15.81 -9.93
CA SER A 155 -2.71 17.21 -10.36
C SER A 155 -2.93 17.38 -11.86
N ARG A 156 -2.36 16.50 -12.69
CA ARG A 156 -2.59 16.47 -14.14
C ARG A 156 -4.04 16.25 -14.54
N ALA A 157 -4.77 15.48 -13.74
CA ALA A 157 -6.20 15.28 -13.91
C ALA A 157 -7.06 16.48 -13.48
N GLY A 158 -6.44 17.54 -12.92
CA GLY A 158 -7.13 18.73 -12.41
C GLY A 158 -7.89 18.47 -11.10
N ALA A 159 -7.47 17.47 -10.31
CA ALA A 159 -8.02 17.22 -8.98
C ALA A 159 -7.53 18.27 -7.96
N ASP A 160 -8.33 18.49 -6.91
CA ASP A 160 -7.99 19.41 -5.80
C ASP A 160 -6.94 18.80 -4.86
N ILE A 161 -5.72 18.64 -5.37
CA ILE A 161 -4.60 17.99 -4.70
C ILE A 161 -3.48 18.97 -4.31
N LEU A 162 -3.57 20.23 -4.76
CA LEU A 162 -2.58 21.26 -4.49
C LEU A 162 -3.06 22.23 -3.39
N LYS A 163 -2.10 22.76 -2.64
CA LYS A 163 -2.27 23.90 -1.76
C LYS A 163 -2.25 25.19 -2.57
N PRO A 164 -2.67 26.34 -2.02
CA PRO A 164 -2.66 27.63 -2.70
C PRO A 164 -1.26 28.07 -3.18
N ASN A 165 -0.20 27.61 -2.54
CA ASN A 165 1.20 27.91 -2.90
C ASN A 165 1.75 26.98 -4.00
N GLY A 166 0.96 26.02 -4.48
CA GLY A 166 1.34 25.07 -5.51
C GLY A 166 1.95 23.75 -5.00
N ASP A 167 2.21 23.63 -3.71
CA ASP A 167 2.68 22.36 -3.11
C ASP A 167 1.56 21.32 -3.07
N PHE A 168 1.93 20.05 -2.98
CA PHE A 168 0.97 18.98 -2.74
C PHE A 168 0.36 19.07 -1.34
N ARG A 169 -0.93 18.69 -1.21
CA ARG A 169 -1.64 18.67 0.07
C ARG A 169 -1.12 17.59 1.00
N TYR A 170 -0.68 16.48 0.45
CA TYR A 170 -0.27 15.28 1.18
C TYR A 170 1.22 15.02 1.00
N PRO A 171 1.86 14.42 2.00
CA PRO A 171 3.27 14.06 1.92
C PRO A 171 3.49 12.90 0.95
N SER A 172 4.70 12.84 0.38
CA SER A 172 5.23 11.68 -0.30
C SER A 172 5.96 10.79 0.71
N TYR A 173 5.69 9.48 0.67
CA TYR A 173 6.38 8.50 1.52
C TYR A 173 7.90 8.60 1.40
N VAL A 174 8.40 8.69 0.16
CA VAL A 174 9.84 8.71 -0.09
C VAL A 174 10.49 10.01 0.37
N GLN A 175 9.92 11.16 0.03
CA GLN A 175 10.54 12.47 0.28
C GLN A 175 10.29 12.98 1.70
N ASP A 176 9.04 12.86 2.17
CA ASP A 176 8.60 13.55 3.38
C ASP A 176 8.57 12.63 4.61
N ILE A 177 8.59 11.31 4.41
CA ILE A 177 8.59 10.33 5.51
C ILE A 177 9.96 9.64 5.56
N MET A 178 10.37 8.93 4.50
CA MET A 178 11.64 8.22 4.47
C MET A 178 12.85 9.16 4.50
N GLY A 179 12.77 10.33 3.86
CA GLY A 179 13.83 11.33 3.87
C GLY A 179 14.26 11.67 5.29
N PRO A 180 13.40 12.32 6.09
CA PRO A 180 13.73 12.72 7.46
C PRO A 180 14.01 11.56 8.42
N MET A 181 13.37 10.40 8.22
CA MET A 181 13.50 9.26 9.13
C MET A 181 14.73 8.39 8.86
N PHE A 182 15.25 8.41 7.63
CA PHE A 182 16.34 7.52 7.24
C PHE A 182 17.45 8.23 6.47
N PHE A 183 17.09 8.90 5.36
CA PHE A 183 18.09 9.36 4.40
C PHE A 183 18.96 10.47 4.96
N ASP A 184 18.39 11.39 5.74
CA ASP A 184 19.09 12.49 6.38
C ASP A 184 20.12 12.00 7.42
N TYR A 185 19.91 10.78 7.95
CA TYR A 185 20.85 10.12 8.86
C TYR A 185 21.82 9.16 8.13
N GLY A 186 21.82 9.16 6.80
CA GLY A 186 22.63 8.25 6.02
C GLY A 186 22.17 6.79 6.03
N PHE A 187 20.98 6.53 6.57
CA PHE A 187 20.39 5.20 6.65
C PHE A 187 19.29 5.07 5.57
N GLY A 188 19.53 4.22 4.59
CA GLY A 188 18.58 3.98 3.49
C GLY A 188 17.95 2.60 3.54
N PRO A 189 16.85 2.38 2.82
CA PRO A 189 16.31 1.04 2.64
C PRO A 189 17.32 0.16 1.92
N PHE A 190 17.53 -1.03 2.45
CA PHE A 190 18.40 -2.03 1.85
C PHE A 190 17.67 -3.35 1.64
N ARG A 191 18.22 -4.15 0.75
CA ARG A 191 17.72 -5.49 0.46
C ARG A 191 18.86 -6.47 0.48
N TRP A 192 18.60 -7.68 0.93
CA TRP A 192 19.47 -8.80 0.69
C TRP A 192 18.74 -9.87 -0.11
N VAL A 193 19.48 -10.59 -0.90
CA VAL A 193 18.95 -11.54 -1.86
C VAL A 193 19.63 -12.87 -1.66
N CYS A 194 18.83 -13.91 -1.45
CA CYS A 194 19.31 -15.28 -1.48
C CYS A 194 19.09 -15.84 -2.89
N THR A 195 20.19 -16.01 -3.63
CA THR A 195 20.13 -16.46 -5.04
C THR A 195 20.18 -17.97 -5.19
N SER A 196 20.50 -18.71 -4.12
CA SER A 196 20.55 -20.17 -4.14
C SER A 196 19.18 -20.85 -4.16
N SER A 197 18.13 -20.13 -3.83
CA SER A 197 16.78 -20.69 -3.59
C SER A 197 16.69 -21.70 -2.44
N ASP A 198 17.75 -21.84 -1.64
CA ASP A 198 17.75 -22.71 -0.45
C ASP A 198 17.17 -21.97 0.75
N PRO A 199 16.10 -22.47 1.39
CA PRO A 199 15.54 -21.86 2.60
C PRO A 199 16.54 -21.76 3.77
N LYS A 200 17.56 -22.63 3.82
CA LYS A 200 18.60 -22.57 4.86
C LYS A 200 19.50 -21.37 4.66
N ASP A 201 19.87 -21.08 3.41
CA ASP A 201 20.70 -19.91 3.08
C ASP A 201 19.92 -18.62 3.37
N LEU A 202 18.60 -18.60 3.07
CA LEU A 202 17.74 -17.48 3.43
C LEU A 202 17.70 -17.27 4.95
N ALA A 203 17.53 -18.33 5.74
CA ALA A 203 17.55 -18.24 7.19
C ALA A 203 18.90 -17.75 7.73
N THR A 204 20.01 -18.16 7.10
CA THR A 204 21.36 -17.70 7.44
C THR A 204 21.50 -16.21 7.16
N THR A 205 21.08 -15.73 6.00
CA THR A 205 21.16 -14.30 5.65
C THR A 205 20.23 -13.45 6.51
N ASP A 206 19.05 -13.94 6.88
CA ASP A 206 18.15 -13.27 7.82
C ASP A 206 18.80 -13.14 9.21
N ALA A 207 19.47 -14.18 9.69
CA ALA A 207 20.18 -14.16 10.98
C ALA A 207 21.35 -13.14 10.98
N ILE A 208 22.13 -13.10 9.91
CA ILE A 208 23.20 -12.11 9.74
C ILE A 208 22.64 -10.68 9.70
N ALA A 209 21.53 -10.46 8.97
CA ALA A 209 20.88 -9.16 8.91
C ALA A 209 20.38 -8.70 10.29
N LEU A 210 19.82 -9.60 11.10
CA LEU A 210 19.43 -9.31 12.47
C LEU A 210 20.61 -8.91 13.34
N GLU A 211 21.71 -9.66 13.30
CA GLU A 211 22.93 -9.36 14.05
C GLU A 211 23.47 -7.97 13.71
N VAL A 212 23.54 -7.63 12.41
CA VAL A 212 24.00 -6.33 11.94
C VAL A 212 23.08 -5.21 12.40
N LEU A 213 21.74 -5.37 12.29
CA LEU A 213 20.80 -4.36 12.73
C LEU A 213 20.82 -4.13 14.24
N GLU A 214 20.99 -5.20 15.03
CA GLU A 214 21.13 -5.12 16.48
C GLU A 214 22.43 -4.42 16.89
N GLU A 215 23.51 -4.59 16.11
CA GLU A 215 24.75 -3.86 16.33
C GLU A 215 24.59 -2.37 16.01
N ILE A 216 23.99 -2.03 14.87
CA ILE A 216 23.67 -0.65 14.48
C ILE A 216 22.80 0.03 15.56
N ALA A 217 21.81 -0.67 16.08
CA ALA A 217 20.90 -0.14 17.08
C ALA A 217 21.58 0.30 18.38
N LYS A 218 22.79 -0.20 18.68
CA LYS A 218 23.53 0.21 19.90
C LYS A 218 24.03 1.65 19.85
N THR A 219 24.25 2.18 18.66
CA THR A 219 24.84 3.51 18.44
C THR A 219 23.97 4.42 17.56
N ALA A 220 22.85 3.93 17.10
CA ALA A 220 21.95 4.69 16.22
C ALA A 220 21.33 5.91 16.94
N PRO A 221 21.11 7.02 16.22
CA PRO A 221 20.36 8.16 16.74
C PRO A 221 18.94 7.77 17.20
N ALA A 222 18.44 8.46 18.21
CA ALA A 222 17.13 8.18 18.79
C ALA A 222 15.99 8.28 17.74
N GLU A 223 16.15 9.17 16.78
CA GLU A 223 15.20 9.46 15.70
C GLU A 223 14.91 8.26 14.81
N ILE A 224 15.90 7.39 14.58
CA ILE A 224 15.75 6.20 13.73
C ILE A 224 15.57 4.90 14.53
N MET A 225 15.66 4.96 15.85
CA MET A 225 15.60 3.77 16.71
C MET A 225 14.30 3.00 16.57
N GLY A 226 13.16 3.70 16.50
CA GLY A 226 11.86 3.08 16.32
C GLY A 226 11.81 2.24 15.03
N GLN A 227 12.30 2.81 13.94
CA GLN A 227 12.32 2.12 12.65
C GLN A 227 13.31 0.95 12.61
N LEU A 228 14.46 1.06 13.28
CA LEU A 228 15.39 -0.09 13.40
C LEU A 228 14.72 -1.25 14.15
N GLN A 229 14.00 -0.96 15.21
CA GLN A 229 13.27 -1.97 15.99
C GLN A 229 12.15 -2.60 15.18
N ASP A 230 11.42 -1.81 14.40
CA ASP A 230 10.41 -2.32 13.47
C ASP A 230 11.04 -3.25 12.42
N ASN A 231 12.19 -2.87 11.84
CA ASN A 231 12.91 -3.70 10.88
C ASN A 231 13.32 -5.05 11.50
N ILE A 232 13.88 -5.03 12.70
CA ILE A 232 14.25 -6.23 13.45
C ILE A 232 13.02 -7.10 13.71
N HIS A 233 11.91 -6.49 14.14
CA HIS A 233 10.66 -7.20 14.35
C HIS A 233 10.14 -7.86 13.07
N TRP A 234 10.11 -7.12 11.96
CA TRP A 234 9.68 -7.63 10.67
C TRP A 234 10.49 -8.83 10.18
N ILE A 235 11.82 -8.80 10.31
CA ILE A 235 12.67 -9.92 9.93
C ILE A 235 12.36 -11.15 10.78
N ARG A 236 12.18 -10.97 12.10
CA ARG A 236 11.84 -12.07 13.01
C ARG A 236 10.48 -12.69 12.71
N GLU A 237 9.52 -11.89 12.28
CA GLU A 237 8.17 -12.35 11.94
C GLU A 237 8.06 -12.88 10.50
N ALA A 238 9.03 -12.59 9.64
CA ALA A 238 8.98 -12.91 8.22
C ALA A 238 8.71 -14.40 7.95
N SER A 239 9.42 -15.29 8.62
CA SER A 239 9.26 -16.74 8.44
C SER A 239 7.90 -17.26 8.95
N LYS A 240 7.35 -16.65 9.99
CA LYS A 240 6.06 -17.03 10.57
C LYS A 240 4.88 -16.58 9.71
N ASN A 241 5.05 -15.49 8.96
CA ASN A 241 3.99 -14.82 8.23
C ASN A 241 4.11 -14.93 6.70
N ASN A 242 5.04 -15.71 6.18
CA ASN A 242 5.37 -15.76 4.75
C ASN A 242 5.63 -14.36 4.15
N LEU A 243 6.28 -13.48 4.93
CA LEU A 243 6.49 -12.11 4.49
C LEU A 243 7.72 -12.00 3.60
N VAL A 244 7.52 -11.36 2.47
CA VAL A 244 8.55 -10.62 1.77
C VAL A 244 8.37 -9.17 2.17
N VAL A 245 9.30 -8.64 2.93
CA VAL A 245 9.13 -7.34 3.58
C VAL A 245 9.63 -6.23 2.67
N GLY A 246 8.81 -5.28 2.39
CA GLY A 246 9.04 -4.05 1.65
C GLY A 246 10.49 -3.66 1.35
N SER A 247 10.95 -2.56 1.87
CA SER A 247 12.32 -2.05 1.62
C SER A 247 13.43 -2.88 2.30
N GLN A 248 13.11 -3.67 3.30
CA GLN A 248 13.99 -4.70 3.86
C GLN A 248 13.66 -6.07 3.29
N ALA A 249 13.00 -6.10 2.15
CA ALA A 249 12.59 -7.35 1.59
C ALA A 249 13.77 -8.28 1.43
N ARG A 250 13.72 -9.34 2.15
CA ARG A 250 14.48 -10.52 1.76
C ARG A 250 13.76 -11.09 0.56
N ILE A 251 14.47 -11.19 -0.52
CA ILE A 251 13.95 -11.72 -1.77
C ILE A 251 14.73 -12.99 -2.06
N LEU A 252 13.99 -14.10 -2.16
CA LEU A 252 14.51 -15.34 -2.66
C LEU A 252 14.33 -15.35 -4.18
N TYR A 253 15.42 -15.34 -4.91
CA TYR A 253 15.39 -15.55 -6.36
C TYR A 253 15.73 -17.00 -6.66
N ALA A 254 14.92 -17.61 -7.50
CA ALA A 254 15.15 -18.97 -7.92
C ALA A 254 16.37 -19.08 -8.84
N ASP A 255 16.59 -18.04 -9.62
CA ASP A 255 17.68 -17.91 -10.56
C ASP A 255 17.92 -16.42 -10.81
N ALA A 256 19.11 -16.03 -10.73
CA ALA A 256 19.52 -14.65 -10.99
C ALA A 256 20.10 -14.52 -12.40
#